data_a9af65d53c1f2a9158c3c0905d069885
#
_entry.id   a9af65d53c1f2a9158c3c0905d069885
#
_cell.length_a   1.000
_cell.length_b   1.000
_cell.length_c   1.000
_cell.angle_alpha   90.00
_cell.angle_beta   90.00
_cell.angle_gamma   90.00
#
_symmetry.space_group_name_H-M   'P 1'
#
loop_
_entity.id
_entity.type
_entity.pdbx_description
1 polymer ?
#
loop_
_entity_poly.entity_id
_entity_poly.type
_entity_poly.pdbx_seq_one_letter_code
_entity_poly.pdbx_strand_id
1 'polypeptide(L)'
;MNTLNKAQQKVIDSNASKLLVLAGAGTGKTHVMIEKISSIIRNGQKPESILALTFTNAAAFEMQSRFRKQNPHVYTPRFSTFHAFCYQLVASDVQVRYGIGYAAVPTIVDEFALKRISKEVRLMCGTKMSDKMLAQPEDKIPECNKFEYQIYHKRFRSMLAKENVITFDMLADKVCKLFIEDSPIVAEYKAKYTYIFVDEFQDTDPLQWAFVQSFSKSKVMVVGDALQAIYGFRKSDSKIIKSLTHDDSWEVIKLYENYRSVKDIVDYANSKSTYADDNYRIELHTDKEGPKVDVNTHDNRTNSRDSYSDQILSEASSYCCREKGTSAILVRTNAEVAQVTDFLKSKNIVYSTGKPDDALNILKSAGSTEFLLDWLPSFLRADLYANFLRILAVYPKPEDVSSENSWKLSLLLKNFGHVYAIKEAMDKICRIRTIFQDTEMLPFIKCNEILNVLDISNIVVNTNASTPSEILHYLIDELENMQSNDLYVGTIHSSKGLEYDTVVLLGVNGPSFQLNSEEDNNLYYVGITRAKTHLLVIKNRYV
;
A
#
# COMPACT_ATOMS: atom_id res chain seq x y z
N MET A 1 -18.54 8.75 22.27
CA MET A 1 -18.89 8.98 20.86
C MET A 1 -18.46 10.42 20.54
N ASN A 2 -17.54 10.62 19.63
CA ASN A 2 -17.24 11.98 19.18
C ASN A 2 -18.47 12.52 18.44
N THR A 3 -18.97 13.64 18.87
CA THR A 3 -20.08 14.33 18.21
C THR A 3 -19.62 14.80 16.83
N LEU A 4 -20.40 14.47 15.80
CA LEU A 4 -20.14 14.95 14.44
C LEU A 4 -20.23 16.48 14.38
N ASN A 5 -19.33 17.10 13.65
CA ASN A 5 -19.45 18.53 13.38
C ASN A 5 -20.51 18.80 12.29
N LYS A 6 -20.87 20.08 12.09
CA LYS A 6 -21.90 20.47 11.12
C LYS A 6 -21.61 20.01 9.68
N ALA A 7 -20.36 20.08 9.25
CA ALA A 7 -19.96 19.66 7.90
C ALA A 7 -20.03 18.13 7.74
N GLN A 8 -19.59 17.39 8.74
CA GLN A 8 -19.71 15.94 8.80
C GLN A 8 -21.19 15.50 8.80
N GLN A 9 -22.03 16.16 9.63
CA GLN A 9 -23.46 15.88 9.65
C GLN A 9 -24.11 16.15 8.29
N LYS A 10 -23.72 17.22 7.59
CA LYS A 10 -24.23 17.51 6.22
C LYS A 10 -23.91 16.36 5.25
N VAL A 11 -22.73 15.73 5.34
CA VAL A 11 -22.40 14.55 4.52
C VAL A 11 -23.36 13.40 4.81
N ILE A 12 -23.63 13.13 6.11
CA ILE A 12 -24.49 12.03 6.52
C ILE A 12 -25.94 12.26 6.08
N ASP A 13 -26.42 13.50 6.13
CA ASP A 13 -27.78 13.87 5.77
C ASP A 13 -28.02 14.00 4.25
N SER A 14 -26.95 14.16 3.46
CA SER A 14 -27.04 14.29 2.01
C SER A 14 -27.73 13.07 1.38
N ASN A 15 -28.66 13.32 0.47
CA ASN A 15 -29.34 12.30 -0.34
C ASN A 15 -28.92 12.33 -1.82
N ALA A 16 -27.87 13.08 -2.14
CA ALA A 16 -27.37 13.20 -3.51
C ALA A 16 -27.06 11.83 -4.13
N SER A 17 -27.29 11.69 -5.41
CA SER A 17 -26.90 10.51 -6.18
C SER A 17 -25.38 10.47 -6.40
N LYS A 18 -24.74 11.64 -6.45
CA LYS A 18 -23.30 11.82 -6.62
C LYS A 18 -22.81 12.81 -5.57
N LEU A 19 -21.98 12.36 -4.66
CA LEU A 19 -21.46 13.15 -3.55
C LEU A 19 -19.92 13.12 -3.56
N LEU A 20 -19.32 14.29 -3.69
CA LEU A 20 -17.89 14.49 -3.51
C LEU A 20 -17.65 15.10 -2.13
N VAL A 21 -16.87 14.41 -1.30
CA VAL A 21 -16.41 14.93 -0.02
C VAL A 21 -14.94 15.28 -0.14
N LEU A 22 -14.67 16.58 -0.23
CA LEU A 22 -13.31 17.09 -0.16
C LEU A 22 -12.92 17.19 1.32
N ALA A 23 -11.97 16.38 1.73
CA ALA A 23 -11.64 16.19 3.13
C ALA A 23 -10.13 16.26 3.34
N GLY A 24 -9.64 17.34 3.93
CA GLY A 24 -8.22 17.53 4.19
C GLY A 24 -7.63 16.50 5.15
N ALA A 25 -6.33 16.59 5.38
CA ALA A 25 -5.65 15.72 6.33
C ALA A 25 -6.24 15.85 7.75
N GLY A 26 -6.46 14.74 8.44
CA GLY A 26 -6.93 14.74 9.83
C GLY A 26 -8.39 15.15 10.05
N THR A 27 -9.21 15.32 8.98
CA THR A 27 -10.61 15.76 9.10
C THR A 27 -11.61 14.64 9.34
N GLY A 28 -11.16 13.39 9.47
CA GLY A 28 -12.01 12.24 9.76
C GLY A 28 -12.69 11.64 8.53
N LYS A 29 -12.05 11.66 7.35
CA LYS A 29 -12.52 11.05 6.08
C LYS A 29 -13.20 9.69 6.29
N THR A 30 -12.43 8.74 6.78
CA THR A 30 -12.90 7.35 7.00
C THR A 30 -14.02 7.26 8.01
N HIS A 31 -13.98 8.09 9.08
CA HIS A 31 -15.03 8.13 10.09
C HIS A 31 -16.38 8.57 9.48
N VAL A 32 -16.39 9.65 8.72
CA VAL A 32 -17.60 10.16 8.06
C VAL A 32 -18.16 9.17 7.05
N MET A 33 -17.30 8.47 6.31
CA MET A 33 -17.73 7.43 5.38
C MET A 33 -18.42 6.27 6.12
N ILE A 34 -17.84 5.78 7.21
CA ILE A 34 -18.43 4.69 8.02
C ILE A 34 -19.77 5.12 8.62
N GLU A 35 -19.86 6.35 9.14
CA GLU A 35 -21.11 6.89 9.69
C GLU A 35 -22.18 7.03 8.60
N LYS A 36 -21.82 7.46 7.41
CA LYS A 36 -22.73 7.52 6.25
C LYS A 36 -23.25 6.14 5.87
N ILE A 37 -22.37 5.14 5.76
CA ILE A 37 -22.74 3.75 5.49
C ILE A 37 -23.69 3.23 6.59
N SER A 38 -23.36 3.47 7.85
CA SER A 38 -24.19 3.07 8.99
C SER A 38 -25.56 3.73 8.96
N SER A 39 -25.65 5.02 8.59
CA SER A 39 -26.90 5.76 8.42
C SER A 39 -27.77 5.17 7.32
N ILE A 40 -27.19 4.86 6.17
CA ILE A 40 -27.89 4.26 5.02
C ILE A 40 -28.51 2.91 5.41
N ILE A 41 -27.77 2.09 6.16
CA ILE A 41 -28.25 0.78 6.62
C ILE A 41 -29.38 0.96 7.66
N ARG A 42 -29.23 1.89 8.62
CA ARG A 42 -30.30 2.22 9.58
C ARG A 42 -31.58 2.68 8.89
N ASN A 43 -31.45 3.31 7.71
CA ASN A 43 -32.60 3.74 6.89
C ASN A 43 -33.12 2.61 5.98
N GLY A 44 -32.79 1.34 6.24
CA GLY A 44 -33.39 0.17 5.62
C GLY A 44 -32.66 -0.37 4.37
N GLN A 45 -31.50 0.15 4.01
CA GLN A 45 -30.73 -0.41 2.90
C GLN A 45 -30.00 -1.69 3.33
N LYS A 46 -29.95 -2.65 2.42
CA LYS A 46 -29.25 -3.93 2.68
C LYS A 46 -27.75 -3.74 2.66
N PRO A 47 -26.99 -4.20 3.68
CA PRO A 47 -25.54 -4.08 3.71
C PRO A 47 -24.85 -4.67 2.47
N GLU A 48 -25.39 -5.77 1.91
CA GLU A 48 -24.86 -6.45 0.72
C GLU A 48 -24.95 -5.60 -0.56
N SER A 49 -25.78 -4.56 -0.54
CA SER A 49 -25.93 -3.62 -1.67
C SER A 49 -24.91 -2.48 -1.64
N ILE A 50 -24.01 -2.48 -0.67
CA ILE A 50 -23.00 -1.43 -0.46
C ILE A 50 -21.61 -1.97 -0.78
N LEU A 51 -20.90 -1.27 -1.68
CA LEU A 51 -19.50 -1.52 -2.01
C LEU A 51 -18.66 -0.31 -1.61
N ALA A 52 -17.71 -0.51 -0.70
CA ALA A 52 -16.73 0.50 -0.31
C ALA A 52 -15.34 0.09 -0.79
N LEU A 53 -14.76 0.92 -1.64
CA LEU A 53 -13.48 0.72 -2.27
C LEU A 53 -12.43 1.67 -1.68
N THR A 54 -11.22 1.16 -1.48
CA THR A 54 -10.08 1.92 -0.98
C THR A 54 -8.80 1.49 -1.69
N PHE A 55 -7.70 2.20 -1.43
CA PHE A 55 -6.44 1.95 -2.12
C PHE A 55 -5.61 0.79 -1.52
N THR A 56 -5.67 0.56 -0.20
CA THR A 56 -4.85 -0.46 0.47
C THR A 56 -5.69 -1.48 1.22
N ASN A 57 -5.18 -2.72 1.33
CA ASN A 57 -5.84 -3.77 2.11
C ASN A 57 -5.94 -3.40 3.61
N ALA A 58 -4.94 -2.71 4.15
CA ALA A 58 -4.96 -2.21 5.52
C ALA A 58 -6.11 -1.24 5.75
N ALA A 59 -6.33 -0.27 4.84
CA ALA A 59 -7.45 0.66 4.93
C ALA A 59 -8.81 -0.07 4.80
N ALA A 60 -8.93 -1.05 3.91
CA ALA A 60 -10.15 -1.86 3.80
C ALA A 60 -10.45 -2.63 5.09
N PHE A 61 -9.42 -3.23 5.68
CA PHE A 61 -9.54 -3.95 6.95
C PHE A 61 -9.88 -3.01 8.11
N GLU A 62 -9.24 -1.85 8.19
CA GLU A 62 -9.53 -0.83 9.19
C GLU A 62 -10.97 -0.34 9.11
N MET A 63 -11.45 -0.01 7.90
CA MET A 63 -12.86 0.37 7.68
C MET A 63 -13.80 -0.73 8.15
N GLN A 64 -13.54 -1.98 7.77
CA GLN A 64 -14.33 -3.13 8.18
C GLN A 64 -14.36 -3.29 9.69
N SER A 65 -13.20 -3.19 10.35
CA SER A 65 -13.07 -3.33 11.80
C SER A 65 -13.80 -2.22 12.55
N ARG A 66 -13.65 -0.97 12.10
CA ARG A 66 -14.37 0.18 12.66
C ARG A 66 -15.89 0.05 12.49
N PHE A 67 -16.34 -0.38 11.29
CA PHE A 67 -17.75 -0.61 11.02
C PHE A 67 -18.33 -1.69 11.96
N ARG A 68 -17.66 -2.84 12.08
CA ARG A 68 -18.09 -3.94 12.97
C ARG A 68 -18.16 -3.52 14.43
N LYS A 69 -17.17 -2.74 14.89
CA LYS A 69 -17.17 -2.21 16.27
C LYS A 69 -18.36 -1.30 16.55
N GLN A 70 -18.77 -0.51 15.57
CA GLN A 70 -19.91 0.41 15.69
C GLN A 70 -21.26 -0.30 15.48
N ASN A 71 -21.29 -1.38 14.69
CA ASN A 71 -22.51 -2.09 14.28
C ASN A 71 -22.38 -3.61 14.50
N PRO A 72 -22.24 -4.09 15.75
CA PRO A 72 -21.87 -5.48 16.07
C PRO A 72 -22.89 -6.52 15.60
N HIS A 73 -24.15 -6.14 15.39
CA HIS A 73 -25.25 -7.03 15.00
C HIS A 73 -25.68 -6.86 13.54
N VAL A 74 -24.94 -6.07 12.77
CA VAL A 74 -25.25 -5.78 11.37
C VAL A 74 -24.32 -6.58 10.47
N TYR A 75 -24.86 -7.17 9.39
CA TYR A 75 -24.03 -7.78 8.36
C TYR A 75 -23.05 -6.73 7.80
N THR A 76 -21.82 -7.12 7.58
CA THR A 76 -20.78 -6.19 7.16
C THR A 76 -20.87 -5.93 5.66
N PRO A 77 -20.98 -4.67 5.21
CA PRO A 77 -20.85 -4.31 3.80
C PRO A 77 -19.55 -4.78 3.18
N ARG A 78 -19.46 -4.74 1.87
CA ARG A 78 -18.24 -5.10 1.17
C ARG A 78 -17.22 -3.96 1.25
N PHE A 79 -16.19 -4.12 2.09
CA PHE A 79 -15.00 -3.28 2.10
C PHE A 79 -13.87 -4.01 1.35
N SER A 80 -13.25 -3.37 0.37
CA SER A 80 -12.25 -4.03 -0.48
C SER A 80 -11.33 -3.00 -1.16
N THR A 81 -10.17 -3.44 -1.63
CA THR A 81 -9.45 -2.70 -2.66
C THR A 81 -10.02 -3.01 -4.04
N PHE A 82 -9.77 -2.16 -5.05
CA PHE A 82 -10.13 -2.45 -6.44
C PHE A 82 -9.59 -3.81 -6.89
N HIS A 83 -8.32 -4.08 -6.65
CA HIS A 83 -7.66 -5.33 -7.01
C HIS A 83 -8.27 -6.55 -6.30
N ALA A 84 -8.49 -6.45 -4.99
CA ALA A 84 -9.08 -7.55 -4.22
C ALA A 84 -10.53 -7.82 -4.63
N PHE A 85 -11.30 -6.79 -4.96
CA PHE A 85 -12.65 -6.92 -5.50
C PHE A 85 -12.64 -7.67 -6.84
N CYS A 86 -11.81 -7.22 -7.77
CA CYS A 86 -11.68 -7.87 -9.09
C CYS A 86 -11.20 -9.33 -8.97
N TYR A 87 -10.21 -9.59 -8.12
CA TYR A 87 -9.72 -10.96 -7.89
C TYR A 87 -10.82 -11.87 -7.35
N GLN A 88 -11.60 -11.40 -6.38
CA GLN A 88 -12.67 -12.20 -5.81
C GLN A 88 -13.75 -12.53 -6.84
N LEU A 89 -14.10 -11.59 -7.72
CA LEU A 89 -15.05 -11.88 -8.81
C LEU A 89 -14.51 -13.01 -9.70
N VAL A 90 -13.24 -12.94 -10.08
CA VAL A 90 -12.61 -14.00 -10.90
C VAL A 90 -12.52 -15.32 -10.16
N ALA A 91 -12.25 -15.31 -8.85
CA ALA A 91 -12.14 -16.53 -8.04
C ALA A 91 -13.51 -17.22 -7.84
N SER A 92 -14.57 -16.43 -7.60
CA SER A 92 -15.89 -16.96 -7.24
C SER A 92 -16.84 -17.15 -8.42
N ASP A 93 -16.65 -16.43 -9.53
CA ASP A 93 -17.57 -16.43 -10.67
C ASP A 93 -16.90 -16.97 -11.94
N VAL A 94 -17.42 -18.12 -12.40
CA VAL A 94 -16.93 -18.81 -13.60
C VAL A 94 -17.15 -17.94 -14.86
N GLN A 95 -18.26 -17.22 -14.96
CA GLN A 95 -18.56 -16.41 -16.14
C GLN A 95 -17.64 -15.20 -16.25
N VAL A 96 -17.36 -14.52 -15.12
CA VAL A 96 -16.37 -13.46 -15.06
C VAL A 96 -14.98 -13.97 -15.47
N ARG A 97 -14.62 -15.15 -14.98
CA ARG A 97 -13.34 -15.80 -15.31
C ARG A 97 -13.21 -16.09 -16.81
N TYR A 98 -14.23 -16.68 -17.41
CA TYR A 98 -14.26 -16.89 -18.86
C TYR A 98 -14.27 -15.58 -19.64
N GLY A 99 -14.99 -14.57 -19.15
CA GLY A 99 -15.04 -13.24 -19.75
C GLY A 99 -13.68 -12.55 -19.84
N ILE A 100 -12.78 -12.82 -18.90
CA ILE A 100 -11.39 -12.31 -18.94
C ILE A 100 -10.41 -13.25 -19.65
N GLY A 101 -10.88 -14.39 -20.19
CA GLY A 101 -10.09 -15.34 -20.99
C GLY A 101 -9.36 -16.41 -20.19
N TYR A 102 -9.87 -16.83 -19.01
CA TYR A 102 -9.28 -17.91 -18.19
C TYR A 102 -10.31 -18.99 -17.88
N ALA A 103 -9.92 -20.27 -18.05
CA ALA A 103 -10.78 -21.41 -17.73
C ALA A 103 -10.74 -21.79 -16.25
N ALA A 104 -9.58 -21.65 -15.61
CA ALA A 104 -9.37 -21.86 -14.19
C ALA A 104 -9.03 -20.52 -13.49
N VAL A 105 -9.09 -20.46 -12.16
CA VAL A 105 -8.61 -19.29 -11.41
C VAL A 105 -7.13 -19.10 -11.73
N PRO A 106 -6.75 -17.95 -12.31
CA PRO A 106 -5.35 -17.74 -12.68
C PRO A 106 -4.48 -17.51 -11.44
N THR A 107 -3.27 -18.03 -11.49
CA THR A 107 -2.24 -17.77 -10.48
C THR A 107 -1.74 -16.34 -10.63
N ILE A 108 -1.74 -15.60 -9.53
CA ILE A 108 -1.16 -14.25 -9.52
C ILE A 108 0.36 -14.35 -9.47
N VAL A 109 1.01 -13.69 -10.41
CA VAL A 109 2.48 -13.64 -10.50
C VAL A 109 3.01 -12.22 -10.30
N ASP A 110 4.23 -12.13 -9.80
CA ASP A 110 4.94 -10.87 -9.63
C ASP A 110 5.65 -10.40 -10.92
N GLU A 111 6.24 -9.23 -10.85
CA GLU A 111 7.01 -8.68 -11.99
C GLU A 111 8.22 -9.54 -12.38
N PHE A 112 8.80 -10.30 -11.45
CA PHE A 112 9.97 -11.13 -11.74
C PHE A 112 9.57 -12.32 -12.60
N ALA A 113 8.50 -13.03 -12.23
CA ALA A 113 7.94 -14.11 -13.03
C ALA A 113 7.49 -13.59 -14.42
N LEU A 114 6.88 -12.40 -14.45
CA LEU A 114 6.47 -11.76 -15.69
C LEU A 114 7.65 -11.44 -16.60
N LYS A 115 8.77 -10.95 -16.05
CA LYS A 115 10.02 -10.70 -16.81
C LYS A 115 10.62 -11.99 -17.38
N ARG A 116 10.52 -13.10 -16.63
CA ARG A 116 10.97 -14.42 -17.14
C ARG A 116 10.15 -14.83 -18.35
N ILE A 117 8.81 -14.76 -18.26
CA ILE A 117 7.91 -15.09 -19.40
C ILE A 117 8.17 -14.14 -20.58
N SER A 118 8.33 -12.83 -20.31
CA SER A 118 8.69 -11.83 -21.32
C SER A 118 9.97 -12.20 -22.07
N LYS A 119 11.02 -12.58 -21.33
CA LYS A 119 12.29 -13.00 -21.91
C LYS A 119 12.15 -14.23 -22.81
N GLU A 120 11.38 -15.22 -22.40
CA GLU A 120 11.10 -16.43 -23.19
C GLU A 120 10.35 -16.08 -24.47
N VAL A 121 9.28 -15.29 -24.38
CA VAL A 121 8.51 -14.83 -25.55
C VAL A 121 9.37 -13.99 -26.50
N ARG A 122 10.27 -13.14 -25.99
CA ARG A 122 11.22 -12.39 -26.82
C ARG A 122 12.13 -13.31 -27.63
N LEU A 123 12.66 -14.35 -26.99
CA LEU A 123 13.47 -15.36 -27.70
C LEU A 123 12.67 -16.08 -28.78
N MET A 124 11.43 -16.46 -28.48
CA MET A 124 10.53 -17.13 -29.45
C MET A 124 10.16 -16.22 -30.64
N CYS A 125 10.04 -14.91 -30.41
CA CYS A 125 9.71 -13.94 -31.47
C CYS A 125 10.95 -13.47 -32.23
N GLY A 126 12.15 -13.67 -31.68
CA GLY A 126 13.39 -13.10 -32.23
C GLY A 126 13.46 -11.57 -32.13
N THR A 127 12.64 -10.95 -31.24
CA THR A 127 12.56 -9.50 -31.14
C THR A 127 13.80 -8.90 -30.46
N LYS A 128 14.28 -7.80 -31.01
CA LYS A 128 15.39 -6.97 -30.47
C LYS A 128 14.86 -5.76 -29.69
N MET A 129 13.55 -5.59 -29.60
CA MET A 129 12.94 -4.47 -28.88
C MET A 129 13.33 -4.52 -27.39
N SER A 130 13.66 -3.36 -26.80
CA SER A 130 13.96 -3.27 -25.37
C SER A 130 12.72 -3.47 -24.50
N ASP A 131 12.90 -3.91 -23.24
CA ASP A 131 11.79 -4.04 -22.30
C ASP A 131 11.06 -2.70 -22.11
N LYS A 132 11.78 -1.59 -22.10
CA LYS A 132 11.21 -0.23 -22.04
C LYS A 132 10.30 0.07 -23.23
N MET A 133 10.65 -0.39 -24.43
CA MET A 133 9.84 -0.19 -25.64
C MET A 133 8.60 -1.13 -25.61
N LEU A 134 8.77 -2.38 -25.22
CA LEU A 134 7.68 -3.34 -25.10
C LEU A 134 6.67 -2.99 -23.99
N ALA A 135 7.08 -2.21 -23.01
CA ALA A 135 6.19 -1.72 -21.94
C ALA A 135 5.38 -0.46 -22.34
N GLN A 136 5.68 0.16 -23.48
CA GLN A 136 4.97 1.36 -23.93
C GLN A 136 3.63 0.99 -24.57
N PRO A 137 2.63 1.91 -24.55
CA PRO A 137 1.42 1.77 -25.35
C PRO A 137 1.72 1.71 -26.86
N GLU A 138 0.91 0.97 -27.60
CA GLU A 138 1.12 0.73 -29.04
C GLU A 138 1.16 2.01 -29.89
N ASP A 139 0.39 3.02 -29.50
CA ASP A 139 0.36 4.34 -30.15
C ASP A 139 1.69 5.10 -30.07
N LYS A 140 2.52 4.77 -29.08
CA LYS A 140 3.89 5.34 -28.90
C LYS A 140 4.99 4.53 -29.60
N ILE A 141 4.62 3.41 -30.24
CA ILE A 141 5.59 2.56 -30.94
C ILE A 141 5.79 3.09 -32.38
N PRO A 142 7.05 3.27 -32.83
CA PRO A 142 7.34 3.65 -34.21
C PRO A 142 6.70 2.68 -35.21
N GLU A 143 6.18 3.19 -36.32
CA GLU A 143 5.45 2.42 -37.33
C GLU A 143 6.24 1.19 -37.81
N CYS A 144 7.56 1.33 -37.99
CA CYS A 144 8.45 0.23 -38.41
C CYS A 144 8.53 -0.93 -37.38
N ASN A 145 8.18 -0.69 -36.12
CA ASN A 145 8.24 -1.68 -35.05
C ASN A 145 6.87 -2.22 -34.65
N LYS A 146 5.76 -1.65 -35.15
CA LYS A 146 4.40 -2.03 -34.72
C LYS A 146 4.08 -3.50 -34.99
N PHE A 147 4.48 -4.02 -36.14
CA PHE A 147 4.21 -5.43 -36.47
C PHE A 147 4.91 -6.39 -35.51
N GLU A 148 6.19 -6.14 -35.23
CA GLU A 148 6.98 -6.93 -34.27
C GLU A 148 6.41 -6.82 -32.85
N TYR A 149 6.01 -5.61 -32.43
CA TYR A 149 5.33 -5.34 -31.18
C TYR A 149 4.03 -6.13 -31.03
N GLN A 150 3.18 -6.13 -32.07
CA GLN A 150 1.91 -6.85 -32.07
C GLN A 150 2.11 -8.39 -31.97
N ILE A 151 3.09 -8.93 -32.69
CA ILE A 151 3.45 -10.36 -32.62
C ILE A 151 3.88 -10.72 -31.21
N TYR A 152 4.78 -9.91 -30.62
CA TYR A 152 5.24 -10.13 -29.25
C TYR A 152 4.07 -10.13 -28.27
N HIS A 153 3.24 -9.11 -28.27
CA HIS A 153 2.12 -8.99 -27.31
C HIS A 153 1.04 -10.07 -27.52
N LYS A 154 0.82 -10.50 -28.75
CA LYS A 154 -0.08 -11.63 -29.02
C LYS A 154 0.46 -12.93 -28.41
N ARG A 155 1.74 -13.22 -28.62
CA ARG A 155 2.38 -14.41 -28.05
C ARG A 155 2.50 -14.33 -26.53
N PHE A 156 2.84 -13.18 -26.01
CA PHE A 156 2.93 -12.94 -24.57
C PHE A 156 1.59 -13.22 -23.86
N ARG A 157 0.49 -12.66 -24.37
CA ARG A 157 -0.85 -12.95 -23.87
C ARG A 157 -1.24 -14.44 -23.97
N SER A 158 -0.88 -15.07 -25.09
CA SER A 158 -1.12 -16.51 -25.27
C SER A 158 -0.34 -17.36 -24.28
N MET A 159 0.91 -16.98 -23.98
CA MET A 159 1.74 -17.69 -23.00
C MET A 159 1.18 -17.55 -21.59
N LEU A 160 0.79 -16.33 -21.17
CA LEU A 160 0.16 -16.09 -19.87
C LEU A 160 -1.12 -16.95 -19.71
N ALA A 161 -1.96 -16.99 -20.74
CA ALA A 161 -3.19 -17.79 -20.71
C ALA A 161 -2.90 -19.31 -20.66
N LYS A 162 -1.88 -19.78 -21.41
CA LYS A 162 -1.46 -21.18 -21.42
C LYS A 162 -0.93 -21.64 -20.06
N GLU A 163 -0.14 -20.79 -19.41
CA GLU A 163 0.41 -21.05 -18.07
C GLU A 163 -0.58 -20.76 -16.94
N ASN A 164 -1.78 -20.26 -17.28
CA ASN A 164 -2.82 -19.84 -16.34
C ASN A 164 -2.31 -18.85 -15.29
N VAL A 165 -1.52 -17.84 -15.72
CA VAL A 165 -0.92 -16.82 -14.86
C VAL A 165 -1.33 -15.42 -15.29
N ILE A 166 -1.40 -14.48 -14.32
CA ILE A 166 -1.75 -13.08 -14.53
C ILE A 166 -1.16 -12.22 -13.40
N THR A 167 -0.89 -10.94 -13.65
CA THR A 167 -0.60 -9.99 -12.56
C THR A 167 -1.90 -9.42 -11.99
N PHE A 168 -1.83 -8.87 -10.76
CA PHE A 168 -2.99 -8.20 -10.15
C PHE A 168 -3.49 -7.05 -11.02
N ASP A 169 -2.60 -6.21 -11.57
CA ASP A 169 -2.98 -5.09 -12.42
C ASP A 169 -3.67 -5.57 -13.71
N MET A 170 -3.11 -6.57 -14.39
CA MET A 170 -3.72 -7.11 -15.60
C MET A 170 -5.09 -7.73 -15.33
N LEU A 171 -5.26 -8.38 -14.18
CA LEU A 171 -6.54 -8.96 -13.77
C LEU A 171 -7.57 -7.86 -13.52
N ALA A 172 -7.20 -6.83 -12.74
CA ALA A 172 -8.06 -5.69 -12.46
C ALA A 172 -8.46 -4.97 -13.74
N ASP A 173 -7.50 -4.69 -14.65
CA ASP A 173 -7.74 -4.06 -15.95
C ASP A 173 -8.76 -4.85 -16.79
N LYS A 174 -8.64 -6.17 -16.84
CA LYS A 174 -9.57 -7.02 -17.61
C LYS A 174 -10.97 -7.04 -17.00
N VAL A 175 -11.08 -7.14 -15.67
CA VAL A 175 -12.37 -7.11 -14.99
C VAL A 175 -13.04 -5.74 -15.13
N CYS A 176 -12.29 -4.65 -14.90
CA CYS A 176 -12.82 -3.29 -15.08
C CYS A 176 -13.37 -3.09 -16.50
N LYS A 177 -12.70 -3.61 -17.53
CA LYS A 177 -13.20 -3.54 -18.91
C LYS A 177 -14.55 -4.23 -19.09
N LEU A 178 -14.81 -5.39 -18.49
CA LEU A 178 -16.12 -6.03 -18.54
C LEU A 178 -17.23 -5.11 -17.99
N PHE A 179 -16.95 -4.36 -16.92
CA PHE A 179 -17.90 -3.41 -16.35
C PHE A 179 -18.08 -2.18 -17.25
N ILE A 180 -17.00 -1.64 -17.80
CA ILE A 180 -17.03 -0.44 -18.65
C ILE A 180 -17.75 -0.74 -19.97
N GLU A 181 -17.52 -1.90 -20.57
CA GLU A 181 -18.13 -2.35 -21.81
C GLU A 181 -19.57 -2.86 -21.64
N ASP A 182 -20.11 -2.75 -20.43
CA ASP A 182 -21.47 -3.18 -20.06
C ASP A 182 -21.77 -4.65 -20.41
N SER A 183 -20.78 -5.51 -20.21
CA SER A 183 -20.90 -6.93 -20.48
C SER A 183 -22.07 -7.54 -19.69
N PRO A 184 -22.94 -8.37 -20.31
CA PRO A 184 -24.02 -9.08 -19.61
C PRO A 184 -23.54 -9.91 -18.41
N ILE A 185 -22.28 -10.37 -18.45
CA ILE A 185 -21.63 -11.16 -17.37
C ILE A 185 -21.64 -10.40 -16.03
N VAL A 186 -21.52 -9.08 -16.06
CA VAL A 186 -21.42 -8.25 -14.84
C VAL A 186 -22.72 -7.53 -14.48
N ALA A 187 -23.81 -7.78 -15.22
CA ALA A 187 -25.09 -7.08 -15.03
C ALA A 187 -25.67 -7.28 -13.61
N GLU A 188 -25.60 -8.50 -13.07
CA GLU A 188 -26.05 -8.80 -11.71
C GLU A 188 -25.27 -8.02 -10.65
N TYR A 189 -23.95 -7.91 -10.81
CA TYR A 189 -23.10 -7.12 -9.91
C TYR A 189 -23.43 -5.64 -9.95
N LYS A 190 -23.68 -5.08 -11.16
CA LYS A 190 -24.13 -3.70 -11.30
C LYS A 190 -25.49 -3.47 -10.66
N ALA A 191 -26.42 -4.41 -10.78
CA ALA A 191 -27.73 -4.33 -10.16
C ALA A 191 -27.67 -4.51 -8.63
N LYS A 192 -26.76 -5.33 -8.14
CA LYS A 192 -26.58 -5.61 -6.71
C LYS A 192 -26.11 -4.39 -5.94
N TYR A 193 -25.08 -3.70 -6.43
CA TYR A 193 -24.47 -2.58 -5.71
C TYR A 193 -25.18 -1.27 -6.01
N THR A 194 -26.08 -0.85 -5.12
CA THR A 194 -26.84 0.40 -5.22
C THR A 194 -26.13 1.59 -4.61
N TYR A 195 -25.09 1.37 -3.81
CA TYR A 195 -24.24 2.38 -3.21
C TYR A 195 -22.77 2.01 -3.40
N ILE A 196 -22.01 2.94 -3.98
CA ILE A 196 -20.56 2.83 -4.17
C ILE A 196 -19.86 3.93 -3.37
N PHE A 197 -18.91 3.54 -2.56
CA PHE A 197 -18.05 4.45 -1.80
C PHE A 197 -16.62 4.27 -2.28
N VAL A 198 -15.88 5.38 -2.48
CA VAL A 198 -14.46 5.33 -2.82
C VAL A 198 -13.70 6.25 -1.87
N ASP A 199 -12.83 5.67 -1.06
CA ASP A 199 -11.89 6.38 -0.18
C ASP A 199 -10.57 6.65 -0.90
N GLU A 200 -9.82 7.66 -0.43
CA GLU A 200 -8.56 8.11 -1.04
C GLU A 200 -8.68 8.31 -2.56
N PHE A 201 -9.80 8.94 -2.96
CA PHE A 201 -10.19 9.07 -4.37
C PHE A 201 -9.16 9.79 -5.24
N GLN A 202 -8.31 10.64 -4.67
CA GLN A 202 -7.21 11.30 -5.38
C GLN A 202 -6.15 10.33 -5.94
N ASP A 203 -6.13 9.08 -5.47
CA ASP A 203 -5.20 8.05 -5.94
C ASP A 203 -5.81 7.15 -7.02
N THR A 204 -7.06 7.40 -7.41
CA THR A 204 -7.78 6.63 -8.42
C THR A 204 -7.21 6.88 -9.81
N ASP A 205 -7.01 5.83 -10.59
CA ASP A 205 -6.62 5.92 -12.00
C ASP A 205 -7.85 6.06 -12.93
N PRO A 206 -7.66 6.48 -14.19
CA PRO A 206 -8.77 6.65 -15.14
C PRO A 206 -9.61 5.40 -15.39
N LEU A 207 -9.00 4.20 -15.35
CA LEU A 207 -9.71 2.94 -15.56
C LEU A 207 -10.58 2.58 -14.36
N GLN A 208 -10.05 2.74 -13.15
CA GLN A 208 -10.79 2.58 -11.91
C GLN A 208 -11.96 3.57 -11.81
N TRP A 209 -11.74 4.81 -12.27
CA TRP A 209 -12.81 5.79 -12.34
C TRP A 209 -13.90 5.39 -13.34
N ALA A 210 -13.53 4.98 -14.55
CA ALA A 210 -14.48 4.49 -15.54
C ALA A 210 -15.26 3.26 -15.03
N PHE A 211 -14.58 2.37 -14.27
CA PHE A 211 -15.25 1.27 -13.59
C PHE A 211 -16.33 1.75 -12.60
N VAL A 212 -16.02 2.73 -11.73
CA VAL A 212 -17.01 3.31 -10.79
C VAL A 212 -18.17 3.95 -11.56
N GLN A 213 -17.90 4.70 -12.62
CA GLN A 213 -18.91 5.33 -13.45
C GLN A 213 -19.84 4.31 -14.17
N SER A 214 -19.36 3.09 -14.41
CA SER A 214 -20.16 2.04 -15.05
C SER A 214 -21.36 1.59 -14.22
N PHE A 215 -21.38 1.89 -12.91
CA PHE A 215 -22.53 1.68 -12.02
C PHE A 215 -23.54 2.84 -12.12
N SER A 216 -24.08 3.06 -13.30
CA SER A 216 -24.90 4.25 -13.65
C SER A 216 -26.17 4.43 -12.82
N LYS A 217 -26.68 3.37 -12.18
CA LYS A 217 -27.90 3.39 -11.34
C LYS A 217 -27.59 3.50 -9.85
N SER A 218 -26.32 3.48 -9.47
CA SER A 218 -25.89 3.50 -8.08
C SER A 218 -25.70 4.94 -7.60
N LYS A 219 -25.93 5.15 -6.31
CA LYS A 219 -25.47 6.36 -5.64
C LYS A 219 -23.97 6.24 -5.37
N VAL A 220 -23.21 7.25 -5.72
CA VAL A 220 -21.75 7.26 -5.61
C VAL A 220 -21.31 8.35 -4.65
N MET A 221 -20.55 7.98 -3.65
CA MET A 221 -19.84 8.91 -2.78
C MET A 221 -18.34 8.68 -2.90
N VAL A 222 -17.60 9.73 -3.24
CA VAL A 222 -16.14 9.71 -3.27
C VAL A 222 -15.59 10.66 -2.23
N VAL A 223 -14.51 10.24 -1.55
CA VAL A 223 -13.85 11.02 -0.50
C VAL A 223 -12.38 11.13 -0.83
N GLY A 224 -11.83 12.33 -0.77
CA GLY A 224 -10.42 12.52 -1.08
C GLY A 224 -9.89 13.92 -0.78
N ASP A 225 -8.59 14.08 -0.96
CA ASP A 225 -7.84 15.32 -0.82
C ASP A 225 -6.86 15.47 -1.98
N ALA A 226 -7.10 16.43 -2.87
CA ALA A 226 -6.24 16.65 -4.04
C ALA A 226 -4.77 16.91 -3.67
N LEU A 227 -4.50 17.51 -2.49
CA LEU A 227 -3.13 17.74 -2.00
C LEU A 227 -2.46 16.47 -1.45
N GLN A 228 -3.19 15.38 -1.27
CA GLN A 228 -2.62 14.08 -0.88
C GLN A 228 -2.40 13.13 -2.06
N ALA A 229 -2.53 13.61 -3.30
CA ALA A 229 -2.23 12.87 -4.52
C ALA A 229 -0.71 12.78 -4.72
N ILE A 230 -0.11 11.65 -4.33
CA ILE A 230 1.34 11.41 -4.39
C ILE A 230 1.72 10.14 -5.17
N TYR A 231 0.77 9.49 -5.82
CA TYR A 231 0.97 8.25 -6.58
C TYR A 231 0.85 8.45 -8.10
N GLY A 232 1.17 9.65 -8.62
CA GLY A 232 1.16 9.94 -10.05
C GLY A 232 1.99 8.95 -10.88
N PHE A 233 3.09 8.43 -10.32
CA PHE A 233 3.91 7.38 -10.93
C PHE A 233 3.19 6.02 -11.08
N ARG A 234 2.06 5.80 -10.38
CA ARG A 234 1.19 4.61 -10.48
C ARG A 234 -0.03 4.82 -11.36
N LYS A 235 0.00 5.79 -12.29
CA LYS A 235 -1.10 6.17 -13.18
C LYS A 235 -2.29 6.84 -12.48
N SER A 236 -2.24 7.16 -11.19
CA SER A 236 -3.29 7.98 -10.56
C SER A 236 -3.33 9.37 -11.20
N ASP A 237 -4.53 9.92 -11.35
CA ASP A 237 -4.72 11.23 -11.98
C ASP A 237 -5.54 12.15 -11.06
N SER A 238 -4.83 13.06 -10.37
CA SER A 238 -5.45 14.05 -9.50
C SER A 238 -6.41 15.01 -10.24
N LYS A 239 -6.34 15.06 -11.58
CA LYS A 239 -7.28 15.85 -12.39
C LYS A 239 -8.70 15.31 -12.29
N ILE A 240 -8.87 14.01 -12.01
CA ILE A 240 -10.19 13.38 -11.87
C ILE A 240 -10.94 14.03 -10.71
N ILE A 241 -10.36 14.04 -9.49
CA ILE A 241 -11.03 14.66 -8.33
C ILE A 241 -11.25 16.16 -8.54
N LYS A 242 -10.29 16.84 -9.16
CA LYS A 242 -10.40 18.26 -9.48
C LYS A 242 -11.54 18.54 -10.46
N SER A 243 -11.73 17.69 -11.48
CA SER A 243 -12.80 17.86 -12.46
C SER A 243 -14.21 17.72 -11.86
N LEU A 244 -14.36 16.89 -10.82
CA LEU A 244 -15.66 16.72 -10.17
C LEU A 244 -16.13 17.97 -9.42
N THR A 245 -15.22 18.86 -9.03
CA THR A 245 -15.60 20.13 -8.38
C THR A 245 -16.22 21.15 -9.33
N HIS A 246 -16.10 20.93 -10.66
CA HIS A 246 -16.67 21.75 -11.72
C HIS A 246 -17.88 21.07 -12.41
N ASP A 247 -18.29 19.89 -11.95
CA ASP A 247 -19.42 19.16 -12.49
C ASP A 247 -20.66 19.38 -11.61
N ASP A 248 -21.60 20.18 -12.08
CA ASP A 248 -22.83 20.52 -11.35
C ASP A 248 -23.69 19.30 -10.97
N SER A 249 -23.42 18.12 -11.55
CA SER A 249 -24.10 16.89 -11.17
C SER A 249 -23.63 16.31 -9.82
N TRP A 250 -22.54 16.85 -9.25
CA TRP A 250 -21.98 16.45 -7.97
C TRP A 250 -22.34 17.44 -6.87
N GLU A 251 -22.89 16.94 -5.77
CA GLU A 251 -22.90 17.72 -4.53
C GLU A 251 -21.49 17.68 -3.91
N VAL A 252 -20.90 18.86 -3.70
CA VAL A 252 -19.55 18.98 -3.10
C VAL A 252 -19.66 19.46 -1.65
N ILE A 253 -19.14 18.69 -0.72
CA ILE A 253 -19.07 19.06 0.70
C ILE A 253 -17.60 19.06 1.13
N LYS A 254 -17.16 20.16 1.77
CA LYS A 254 -15.80 20.31 2.28
C LYS A 254 -15.72 20.03 3.78
N LEU A 255 -14.75 19.21 4.20
CA LEU A 255 -14.40 18.97 5.60
C LEU A 255 -13.07 19.67 5.88
N TYR A 256 -13.07 20.63 6.78
CA TYR A 256 -11.94 21.50 7.09
C TYR A 256 -11.47 21.41 8.55
N GLU A 257 -12.27 20.84 9.45
CA GLU A 257 -11.92 20.69 10.87
C GLU A 257 -10.87 19.57 11.04
N ASN A 258 -9.67 19.94 11.49
CA ASN A 258 -8.59 18.98 11.71
C ASN A 258 -8.60 18.49 13.17
N TYR A 259 -8.79 17.20 13.36
CA TYR A 259 -8.80 16.54 14.65
C TYR A 259 -7.48 15.88 15.02
N ARG A 260 -6.47 15.95 14.15
CA ARG A 260 -5.18 15.31 14.33
C ARG A 260 -4.16 16.24 14.97
N SER A 261 -3.85 17.31 14.30
CA SER A 261 -2.66 18.13 14.53
C SER A 261 -2.97 19.37 15.36
N VAL A 262 -1.95 19.89 16.03
CA VAL A 262 -2.00 21.18 16.72
C VAL A 262 -2.00 22.33 15.72
N LYS A 263 -2.42 23.52 16.20
CA LYS A 263 -2.67 24.71 15.38
C LYS A 263 -1.47 25.15 14.54
N ASP A 264 -0.29 25.22 15.11
CA ASP A 264 0.91 25.67 14.38
C ASP A 264 1.27 24.73 13.22
N ILE A 265 1.05 23.42 13.37
CA ILE A 265 1.24 22.43 12.27
C ILE A 265 0.18 22.64 11.19
N VAL A 266 -1.08 22.86 11.56
CA VAL A 266 -2.18 23.12 10.63
C VAL A 266 -1.92 24.42 9.85
N ASP A 267 -1.57 25.51 10.53
CA ASP A 267 -1.26 26.80 9.92
C ASP A 267 -0.04 26.70 8.98
N TYR A 268 0.99 25.93 9.40
CA TYR A 268 2.15 25.65 8.55
C TYR A 268 1.76 24.84 7.31
N ALA A 269 0.94 23.80 7.44
CA ALA A 269 0.44 23.01 6.32
C ALA A 269 -0.36 23.90 5.34
N ASN A 270 -1.28 24.73 5.84
CA ASN A 270 -2.03 25.69 5.03
C ASN A 270 -1.10 26.65 4.27
N SER A 271 -0.03 27.15 4.92
CA SER A 271 0.95 28.06 4.29
C SER A 271 1.77 27.39 3.18
N LYS A 272 1.85 26.05 3.14
CA LYS A 272 2.59 25.27 2.13
C LYS A 272 1.67 24.64 1.08
N SER A 273 0.36 24.75 1.27
CA SER A 273 -0.63 24.27 0.32
C SER A 273 -0.69 25.20 -0.88
N THR A 274 -0.46 24.67 -2.07
CA THR A 274 -0.59 25.42 -3.32
C THR A 274 -1.80 24.89 -4.08
N TYR A 275 -2.86 25.69 -4.11
CA TYR A 275 -4.05 25.39 -4.89
C TYR A 275 -4.06 26.22 -6.17
N ALA A 276 -4.25 25.57 -7.31
CA ALA A 276 -4.43 26.25 -8.58
C ALA A 276 -5.88 26.78 -8.74
N ASP A 277 -6.82 26.28 -7.93
CA ASP A 277 -8.24 26.60 -8.01
C ASP A 277 -8.89 26.52 -6.63
N ASP A 278 -9.68 27.54 -6.29
CA ASP A 278 -10.39 27.64 -5.01
C ASP A 278 -11.52 26.61 -4.85
N ASN A 279 -12.03 26.04 -5.94
CA ASN A 279 -13.12 25.07 -5.87
C ASN A 279 -12.75 23.82 -5.07
N TYR A 280 -11.49 23.34 -5.18
CA TYR A 280 -11.01 22.21 -4.38
C TYR A 280 -10.13 22.61 -3.21
N ARG A 281 -9.97 23.93 -2.95
CA ARG A 281 -9.22 24.42 -1.80
C ARG A 281 -9.90 24.04 -0.49
N ILE A 282 -9.11 23.50 0.44
CA ILE A 282 -9.49 23.23 1.83
C ILE A 282 -8.50 23.98 2.72
N GLU A 283 -9.00 24.93 3.50
CA GLU A 283 -8.23 25.57 4.56
C GLU A 283 -8.53 24.83 5.86
N LEU A 284 -7.53 24.13 6.39
CA LEU A 284 -7.69 23.33 7.61
C LEU A 284 -7.81 24.22 8.84
N HIS A 285 -8.61 23.79 9.80
CA HIS A 285 -8.88 24.47 11.06
C HIS A 285 -8.72 23.52 12.23
N THR A 286 -8.21 24.01 13.37
CA THR A 286 -8.17 23.27 14.63
C THR A 286 -8.10 24.22 15.81
N ASP A 287 -8.71 23.81 16.93
CA ASP A 287 -8.61 24.54 18.21
C ASP A 287 -7.52 23.94 19.13
N LYS A 288 -6.76 22.94 18.64
CA LYS A 288 -5.72 22.30 19.44
C LYS A 288 -4.48 23.18 19.50
N GLU A 289 -4.19 23.73 20.66
CA GLU A 289 -2.94 24.45 20.91
C GLU A 289 -1.75 23.50 21.04
N GLY A 290 -0.55 23.98 20.68
CA GLY A 290 0.67 23.18 20.76
C GLY A 290 1.94 23.99 20.45
N PRO A 291 3.09 23.31 20.40
CA PRO A 291 4.36 23.94 20.12
C PRO A 291 4.44 24.46 18.67
N LYS A 292 5.32 25.42 18.45
CA LYS A 292 5.62 25.94 17.11
C LYS A 292 6.33 24.90 16.26
N VAL A 293 6.15 25.03 14.95
CA VAL A 293 6.91 24.23 13.97
C VAL A 293 8.35 24.74 13.93
N ASP A 294 9.30 23.80 14.12
CA ASP A 294 10.73 24.09 14.01
C ASP A 294 11.18 23.94 12.55
N VAL A 295 11.88 24.95 12.02
CA VAL A 295 12.41 24.91 10.65
C VAL A 295 13.89 25.26 10.69
N ASN A 296 14.75 24.27 10.46
CA ASN A 296 16.20 24.44 10.45
C ASN A 296 16.73 24.31 9.02
N THR A 297 17.75 25.11 8.70
CA THR A 297 18.39 25.09 7.38
C THR A 297 19.88 24.80 7.55
N HIS A 298 20.36 23.76 6.88
CA HIS A 298 21.76 23.39 6.89
C HIS A 298 22.40 23.62 5.53
N ASP A 299 23.62 24.17 5.54
CA ASP A 299 24.44 24.27 4.34
C ASP A 299 25.09 22.91 4.08
N ASN A 300 24.60 22.20 3.09
CA ASN A 300 25.16 20.90 2.74
C ASN A 300 26.25 21.07 1.67
N ARG A 301 27.49 21.25 2.12
CA ARG A 301 28.68 21.41 1.26
C ARG A 301 29.39 20.07 0.97
N THR A 302 28.79 18.94 1.30
CA THR A 302 29.42 17.64 1.02
C THR A 302 29.39 17.32 -0.47
N ASN A 303 30.53 16.87 -1.00
CA ASN A 303 30.74 16.55 -2.43
C ASN A 303 29.90 15.36 -2.94
N SER A 304 29.11 14.70 -2.12
CA SER A 304 28.18 13.65 -2.51
C SER A 304 26.76 14.19 -2.55
N ARG A 305 26.12 14.11 -3.70
CA ARG A 305 24.80 14.70 -4.00
C ARG A 305 23.66 14.28 -3.07
N ASP A 306 23.81 13.21 -2.27
CA ASP A 306 22.71 12.59 -1.53
C ASP A 306 23.09 12.10 -0.11
N SER A 307 24.11 12.69 0.56
CA SER A 307 24.50 12.27 1.91
C SER A 307 24.21 13.33 2.97
N TYR A 308 23.58 12.90 4.06
CA TYR A 308 23.41 13.72 5.26
C TYR A 308 24.66 13.67 6.13
N SER A 309 25.04 14.81 6.71
CA SER A 309 26.12 14.83 7.71
C SER A 309 25.66 14.20 9.03
N ASP A 310 26.60 13.69 9.80
CA ASP A 310 26.34 13.13 11.15
C ASP A 310 25.68 14.19 12.06
N GLN A 311 25.96 15.46 11.86
CA GLN A 311 25.32 16.55 12.61
C GLN A 311 23.82 16.62 12.34
N ILE A 312 23.40 16.55 11.06
CA ILE A 312 22.00 16.59 10.65
C ILE A 312 21.26 15.35 11.20
N LEU A 313 21.86 14.17 11.06
CA LEU A 313 21.27 12.92 11.54
C LEU A 313 21.18 12.87 13.06
N SER A 314 22.16 13.44 13.77
CA SER A 314 22.15 13.57 15.24
C SER A 314 21.05 14.54 15.70
N GLU A 315 20.85 15.64 14.99
CA GLU A 315 19.77 16.59 15.29
C GLU A 315 18.40 15.94 15.09
N ALA A 316 18.18 15.27 13.95
CA ALA A 316 16.94 14.58 13.65
C ALA A 316 16.60 13.49 14.69
N SER A 317 17.57 12.65 15.04
CA SER A 317 17.37 11.59 16.03
C SER A 317 17.14 12.15 17.44
N SER A 318 17.89 13.17 17.83
CA SER A 318 17.73 13.83 19.13
C SER A 318 16.38 14.51 19.27
N TYR A 319 15.84 15.11 18.19
CA TYR A 319 14.52 15.72 18.21
C TYR A 319 13.42 14.67 18.44
N CYS A 320 13.51 13.53 17.77
CA CYS A 320 12.58 12.41 17.97
C CYS A 320 12.61 11.82 19.38
N CYS A 321 13.76 11.87 20.06
CA CYS A 321 13.94 11.30 21.40
C CYS A 321 13.58 12.29 22.55
N ARG A 322 13.24 13.56 22.25
CA ARG A 322 12.96 14.55 23.30
C ARG A 322 11.66 14.32 24.03
N GLU A 323 10.65 13.90 23.30
CA GLU A 323 9.28 13.79 23.80
C GLU A 323 8.86 12.31 23.84
N LYS A 324 7.99 11.98 24.78
CA LYS A 324 7.37 10.65 24.83
C LYS A 324 6.30 10.56 23.77
N GLY A 325 6.20 9.43 23.11
CA GLY A 325 5.19 9.15 22.09
C GLY A 325 5.80 8.62 20.81
N THR A 326 4.98 8.44 19.80
CA THR A 326 5.40 7.93 18.50
C THR A 326 6.15 9.00 17.70
N SER A 327 7.29 8.65 17.14
CA SER A 327 8.14 9.57 16.37
C SER A 327 8.44 9.02 14.98
N ALA A 328 8.66 9.91 14.01
CA ALA A 328 9.06 9.50 12.66
C ALA A 328 10.14 10.42 12.08
N ILE A 329 11.14 9.81 11.45
CA ILE A 329 12.05 10.48 10.51
C ILE A 329 11.63 10.11 9.10
N LEU A 330 11.14 11.09 8.35
CA LEU A 330 10.60 10.91 7.01
C LEU A 330 11.51 11.56 5.97
N VAL A 331 11.86 10.78 4.95
CA VAL A 331 12.74 11.16 3.84
C VAL A 331 12.07 10.96 2.49
N ARG A 332 12.70 11.40 1.40
CA ARG A 332 12.15 11.29 0.05
C ARG A 332 12.37 9.91 -0.59
N THR A 333 13.53 9.29 -0.38
CA THR A 333 13.99 8.10 -1.10
C THR A 333 14.40 6.96 -0.17
N ASN A 334 14.36 5.71 -0.68
CA ASN A 334 14.85 4.55 0.08
C ASN A 334 16.38 4.59 0.32
N ALA A 335 17.14 5.25 -0.54
CA ALA A 335 18.57 5.45 -0.31
C ALA A 335 18.83 6.32 0.91
N GLU A 336 18.01 7.37 1.11
CA GLU A 336 18.08 8.21 2.31
C GLU A 336 17.60 7.46 3.57
N VAL A 337 16.60 6.58 3.45
CA VAL A 337 16.20 5.68 4.55
C VAL A 337 17.40 4.85 5.00
N ALA A 338 18.15 4.25 4.06
CA ALA A 338 19.34 3.46 4.39
C ALA A 338 20.39 4.29 5.15
N GLN A 339 20.66 5.53 4.74
CA GLN A 339 21.62 6.39 5.44
C GLN A 339 21.17 6.70 6.88
N VAL A 340 19.89 7.04 7.08
CA VAL A 340 19.33 7.30 8.42
C VAL A 340 19.44 6.04 9.28
N THR A 341 19.06 4.90 8.76
CA THR A 341 19.09 3.63 9.51
C THR A 341 20.51 3.18 9.87
N ASP A 342 21.48 3.36 8.96
CA ASP A 342 22.89 3.05 9.23
C ASP A 342 23.46 3.95 10.34
N PHE A 343 23.11 5.24 10.31
CA PHE A 343 23.48 6.15 11.41
C PHE A 343 22.86 5.73 12.74
N LEU A 344 21.56 5.45 12.79
CA LEU A 344 20.87 5.03 14.02
C LEU A 344 21.46 3.73 14.58
N LYS A 345 21.76 2.74 13.70
CA LYS A 345 22.49 1.52 14.10
C LYS A 345 23.84 1.84 14.73
N SER A 346 24.61 2.76 14.14
CA SER A 346 25.94 3.15 14.67
C SER A 346 25.85 3.80 16.06
N LYS A 347 24.70 4.36 16.41
CA LYS A 347 24.41 4.99 17.70
C LYS A 347 23.63 4.08 18.66
N ASN A 348 23.35 2.84 18.28
CA ASN A 348 22.51 1.89 19.04
C ASN A 348 21.11 2.46 19.37
N ILE A 349 20.53 3.28 18.47
CA ILE A 349 19.16 3.80 18.61
C ILE A 349 18.21 2.79 17.96
N VAL A 350 17.19 2.36 18.70
CA VAL A 350 16.18 1.43 18.21
C VAL A 350 15.18 2.16 17.31
N TYR A 351 14.86 1.58 16.18
CA TYR A 351 13.91 2.12 15.21
C TYR A 351 13.17 1.01 14.46
N SER A 352 12.08 1.36 13.77
CA SER A 352 11.40 0.49 12.82
C SER A 352 11.37 1.14 11.42
N THR A 353 11.38 0.32 10.36
CA THR A 353 11.22 0.77 8.96
C THR A 353 9.97 0.20 8.30
N GLY A 354 9.29 -0.73 8.96
CA GLY A 354 8.05 -1.34 8.50
C GLY A 354 6.82 -0.64 9.04
N LYS A 355 5.66 -1.14 8.62
CA LYS A 355 4.37 -0.82 9.23
C LYS A 355 4.00 -1.95 10.19
N PRO A 356 4.37 -1.86 11.48
CA PRO A 356 4.11 -2.93 12.45
C PRO A 356 2.63 -3.28 12.52
N ASP A 357 1.76 -2.27 12.40
CA ASP A 357 0.30 -2.45 12.40
C ASP A 357 -0.21 -3.34 11.28
N ASP A 358 0.36 -3.23 10.07
CA ASP A 358 -0.04 -4.06 8.94
C ASP A 358 0.36 -5.52 9.19
N ALA A 359 1.59 -5.76 9.66
CA ALA A 359 2.07 -7.09 10.01
C ALA A 359 1.28 -7.69 11.19
N LEU A 360 1.06 -6.91 12.25
CA LEU A 360 0.30 -7.33 13.43
C LEU A 360 -1.17 -7.63 13.09
N ASN A 361 -1.80 -6.82 12.26
CA ASN A 361 -3.17 -7.06 11.80
C ASN A 361 -3.28 -8.32 10.94
N ILE A 362 -2.27 -8.60 10.11
CA ILE A 362 -2.20 -9.86 9.34
C ILE A 362 -2.10 -11.05 10.30
N LEU A 363 -1.21 -11.00 11.30
CA LEU A 363 -1.05 -12.08 12.28
C LEU A 363 -2.28 -12.25 13.18
N LYS A 364 -2.87 -11.16 13.66
CA LYS A 364 -4.10 -11.21 14.49
C LYS A 364 -5.34 -11.62 13.70
N SER A 365 -5.44 -11.26 12.42
CA SER A 365 -6.55 -11.69 11.56
C SER A 365 -6.44 -13.17 11.16
N ALA A 366 -5.25 -13.72 11.19
CA ALA A 366 -4.97 -15.15 11.02
C ALA A 366 -5.47 -16.01 12.20
N GLY A 367 -6.01 -15.42 13.25
CA GLY A 367 -6.32 -16.02 14.56
C GLY A 367 -7.43 -17.06 14.63
N SER A 368 -7.87 -17.69 13.54
CA SER A 368 -8.54 -18.98 13.60
C SER A 368 -7.47 -20.08 13.55
N THR A 369 -7.57 -21.02 14.48
CA THR A 369 -6.57 -22.09 14.71
C THR A 369 -6.25 -22.90 13.45
N GLU A 370 -7.22 -23.10 12.55
CA GLU A 370 -7.04 -23.83 11.29
C GLU A 370 -6.21 -23.03 10.28
N PHE A 371 -6.43 -21.75 10.13
CA PHE A 371 -5.66 -20.89 9.23
C PHE A 371 -4.19 -20.75 9.67
N LEU A 372 -3.94 -20.76 10.98
CA LEU A 372 -2.60 -20.70 11.55
C LEU A 372 -1.78 -21.97 11.28
N LEU A 373 -2.41 -23.13 11.37
CA LEU A 373 -1.74 -24.43 11.13
C LEU A 373 -1.33 -24.59 9.66
N ASP A 374 -2.12 -24.04 8.73
CA ASP A 374 -1.82 -24.09 7.30
C ASP A 374 -0.87 -22.94 6.86
N TRP A 375 -1.01 -21.77 7.45
CA TRP A 375 -0.29 -20.58 7.02
C TRP A 375 1.10 -20.42 7.66
N LEU A 376 1.25 -20.74 8.95
CA LEU A 376 2.51 -20.60 9.65
C LEU A 376 3.64 -21.48 9.08
N PRO A 377 3.40 -22.74 8.66
CA PRO A 377 4.39 -23.51 7.93
C PRO A 377 4.82 -22.86 6.60
N SER A 378 3.89 -22.20 5.90
CA SER A 378 4.20 -21.48 4.65
C SER A 378 5.03 -20.22 4.92
N PHE A 379 4.75 -19.51 6.01
CA PHE A 379 5.50 -18.36 6.48
C PHE A 379 6.95 -18.71 6.87
N LEU A 380 7.12 -19.77 7.66
CA LEU A 380 8.46 -20.26 8.04
C LEU A 380 9.26 -20.76 6.82
N ARG A 381 8.55 -21.33 5.82
CA ARG A 381 9.17 -21.70 4.53
C ARG A 381 9.54 -20.46 3.69
N ALA A 382 8.83 -19.35 3.84
CA ALA A 382 9.12 -18.12 3.11
C ALA A 382 10.45 -17.48 3.52
N ASP A 383 10.79 -17.48 4.81
CA ASP A 383 12.10 -17.00 5.27
C ASP A 383 13.23 -17.94 4.78
N LEU A 384 13.04 -19.25 4.89
CA LEU A 384 13.95 -20.23 4.31
C LEU A 384 14.13 -20.01 2.80
N TYR A 385 13.06 -19.65 2.10
CA TYR A 385 13.08 -19.36 0.67
C TYR A 385 13.80 -18.05 0.35
N ALA A 386 13.56 -16.98 1.11
CA ALA A 386 14.26 -15.71 0.94
C ALA A 386 15.77 -15.85 1.15
N ASN A 387 16.18 -16.59 2.19
CA ASN A 387 17.59 -16.92 2.42
C ASN A 387 18.16 -17.84 1.33
N PHE A 388 17.38 -18.77 0.84
CA PHE A 388 17.74 -19.63 -0.29
C PHE A 388 17.91 -18.85 -1.59
N LEU A 389 17.03 -17.90 -1.90
CA LEU A 389 17.18 -17.00 -3.07
C LEU A 389 18.45 -16.14 -2.97
N ARG A 390 18.85 -15.70 -1.76
CA ARG A 390 20.13 -15.02 -1.53
C ARG A 390 21.32 -15.94 -1.80
N ILE A 391 21.22 -17.21 -1.39
CA ILE A 391 22.23 -18.24 -1.67
C ILE A 391 22.28 -18.54 -3.17
N LEU A 392 21.13 -18.68 -3.85
CA LEU A 392 21.06 -18.90 -5.29
C LEU A 392 21.53 -17.70 -6.15
N ALA A 393 21.43 -16.48 -5.64
CA ALA A 393 21.98 -15.31 -6.31
C ALA A 393 23.51 -15.38 -6.40
N VAL A 394 24.14 -16.05 -5.42
CA VAL A 394 25.59 -16.31 -5.43
C VAL A 394 25.93 -17.63 -6.16
N TYR A 395 25.04 -18.63 -6.09
CA TYR A 395 25.26 -19.97 -6.66
C TYR A 395 24.09 -20.32 -7.60
N PRO A 396 24.20 -20.07 -8.91
CA PRO A 396 23.08 -20.20 -9.86
C PRO A 396 22.60 -21.64 -10.10
N LYS A 397 23.32 -22.67 -9.61
CA LYS A 397 22.94 -24.07 -9.71
C LYS A 397 22.79 -24.70 -8.32
N PRO A 398 21.75 -25.55 -8.08
CA PRO A 398 21.60 -26.26 -6.80
C PRO A 398 22.80 -27.15 -6.44
N GLU A 399 23.49 -27.62 -7.45
CA GLU A 399 24.69 -28.49 -7.34
C GLU A 399 25.92 -27.73 -6.83
N ASP A 400 25.92 -26.40 -6.96
CA ASP A 400 27.02 -25.53 -6.53
C ASP A 400 26.89 -25.05 -5.06
N VAL A 401 25.81 -25.45 -4.36
CA VAL A 401 25.61 -25.09 -2.97
C VAL A 401 26.62 -25.83 -2.10
N SER A 402 27.57 -25.10 -1.52
CA SER A 402 28.62 -25.69 -0.69
C SER A 402 28.05 -26.44 0.51
N SER A 403 28.78 -27.46 0.99
CA SER A 403 28.46 -28.23 2.20
C SER A 403 28.25 -27.32 3.43
N GLU A 404 28.91 -26.17 3.49
CA GLU A 404 28.79 -25.17 4.56
C GLU A 404 27.41 -24.48 4.53
N ASN A 405 26.88 -24.10 3.34
CA ASN A 405 25.56 -23.51 3.22
C ASN A 405 24.44 -24.53 3.43
N SER A 406 24.65 -25.78 3.04
CA SER A 406 23.78 -26.89 3.39
C SER A 406 23.73 -27.13 4.89
N TRP A 407 24.86 -26.94 5.59
CA TRP A 407 24.94 -27.05 7.04
C TRP A 407 24.22 -25.90 7.76
N LYS A 408 24.38 -24.64 7.30
CA LYS A 408 23.65 -23.48 7.82
C LYS A 408 22.14 -23.63 7.65
N LEU A 409 21.70 -24.13 6.50
CA LEU A 409 20.29 -24.45 6.25
C LEU A 409 19.80 -25.57 7.18
N SER A 410 20.63 -26.59 7.43
CA SER A 410 20.35 -27.70 8.35
C SER A 410 20.19 -27.23 9.78
N LEU A 411 21.00 -26.27 10.21
CA LEU A 411 20.97 -25.70 11.55
C LEU A 411 19.69 -24.89 11.79
N LEU A 412 19.28 -24.10 10.79
CA LEU A 412 18.02 -23.37 10.79
C LEU A 412 16.82 -24.32 10.92
N LEU A 413 16.80 -25.41 10.14
CA LEU A 413 15.74 -26.42 10.17
C LEU A 413 15.72 -27.23 11.46
N LYS A 414 16.87 -27.47 12.10
CA LYS A 414 17.01 -28.25 13.35
C LYS A 414 16.40 -27.52 14.55
N ASN A 415 16.46 -26.19 14.58
CA ASN A 415 15.92 -25.39 15.66
C ASN A 415 14.39 -25.34 15.68
N PHE A 416 13.71 -25.74 14.57
CA PHE A 416 12.26 -25.82 14.49
C PHE A 416 11.63 -27.13 14.97
N GLY A 417 12.40 -28.06 15.58
CA GLY A 417 11.87 -29.24 16.28
C GLY A 417 11.14 -30.30 15.41
N HIS A 418 10.73 -29.95 14.22
CA HIS A 418 10.17 -30.88 13.24
C HIS A 418 11.13 -31.04 12.07
N VAL A 419 11.95 -32.06 12.16
CA VAL A 419 12.86 -32.51 11.13
C VAL A 419 12.07 -32.93 9.90
N TYR A 420 11.77 -31.96 9.04
CA TYR A 420 11.74 -32.31 7.63
C TYR A 420 13.15 -32.77 7.29
N ALA A 421 13.31 -34.05 6.90
CA ALA A 421 14.60 -34.52 6.44
C ALA A 421 15.17 -33.46 5.49
N ILE A 422 16.45 -33.09 5.67
CA ILE A 422 17.14 -32.09 4.83
C ILE A 422 16.89 -32.36 3.35
N LYS A 423 16.81 -33.63 2.98
CA LYS A 423 16.46 -34.13 1.66
C LYS A 423 15.06 -33.67 1.21
N GLU A 424 14.06 -33.69 2.09
CA GLU A 424 12.69 -33.28 1.77
C GLU A 424 12.55 -31.77 1.67
N ALA A 425 13.30 -31.01 2.47
CA ALA A 425 13.41 -29.56 2.35
C ALA A 425 14.16 -29.18 1.05
N MET A 426 15.25 -29.86 0.72
CA MET A 426 15.98 -29.66 -0.53
C MET A 426 15.16 -30.10 -1.75
N ASP A 427 14.43 -31.20 -1.69
CA ASP A 427 13.51 -31.64 -2.76
C ASP A 427 12.35 -30.67 -2.92
N LYS A 428 11.79 -30.12 -1.83
CA LYS A 428 10.78 -29.05 -1.88
C LYS A 428 11.38 -27.75 -2.40
N ILE A 429 12.57 -27.41 -2.02
CA ILE A 429 13.32 -26.25 -2.52
C ILE A 429 13.68 -26.43 -4.00
N CYS A 430 14.05 -27.60 -4.45
CA CYS A 430 14.31 -27.90 -5.86
C CYS A 430 13.01 -27.95 -6.68
N ARG A 431 11.90 -28.39 -6.12
CA ARG A 431 10.55 -28.28 -6.71
C ARG A 431 10.04 -26.82 -6.72
N ILE A 432 10.63 -25.92 -5.99
CA ILE A 432 10.31 -24.47 -5.98
C ILE A 432 10.49 -23.81 -7.36
N ARG A 433 11.32 -24.32 -8.26
CA ARG A 433 11.23 -23.97 -9.69
C ARG A 433 9.86 -24.28 -10.32
N THR A 434 9.12 -25.22 -9.74
CA THR A 434 7.75 -25.63 -10.15
C THR A 434 6.68 -25.01 -9.24
N ILE A 435 6.98 -24.61 -8.02
CA ILE A 435 6.06 -24.07 -6.99
C ILE A 435 5.58 -22.65 -7.29
N PHE A 436 6.22 -21.91 -8.21
CA PHE A 436 5.62 -20.69 -8.75
C PHE A 436 4.29 -20.95 -9.51
N GLN A 437 3.86 -22.18 -9.60
CA GLN A 437 2.59 -22.58 -10.25
C GLN A 437 1.48 -22.95 -9.26
N ASP A 438 1.75 -23.03 -7.94
CA ASP A 438 0.74 -23.50 -6.97
C ASP A 438 0.10 -22.36 -6.19
N THR A 439 -1.19 -22.54 -5.86
CA THR A 439 -2.11 -21.64 -5.15
C THR A 439 -1.63 -21.18 -3.75
N GLU A 440 -0.49 -21.63 -3.28
CA GLU A 440 0.15 -21.25 -2.00
C GLU A 440 0.84 -19.88 -2.01
N MET A 441 0.85 -19.16 -3.14
CA MET A 441 1.58 -17.87 -3.27
C MET A 441 0.89 -16.68 -2.60
N LEU A 442 -0.41 -16.73 -2.34
CA LEU A 442 -1.12 -15.64 -1.66
C LEU A 442 -0.65 -15.42 -0.20
N PRO A 443 -0.40 -16.48 0.59
CA PRO A 443 0.26 -16.36 1.88
C PRO A 443 1.67 -15.77 1.78
N PHE A 444 2.39 -16.07 0.70
CA PHE A 444 3.78 -15.65 0.46
C PHE A 444 3.95 -14.13 0.31
N ILE A 445 3.04 -13.46 -0.41
CA ILE A 445 3.05 -12.00 -0.59
C ILE A 445 2.78 -11.31 0.75
N LYS A 446 1.85 -11.84 1.55
CA LYS A 446 1.58 -11.33 2.90
C LYS A 446 2.74 -11.56 3.87
N CYS A 447 3.45 -12.68 3.74
CA CYS A 447 4.65 -12.98 4.53
C CYS A 447 5.79 -12.00 4.24
N ASN A 448 5.97 -11.52 3.00
CA ASN A 448 7.00 -10.54 2.68
C ASN A 448 6.83 -9.22 3.43
N GLU A 449 5.60 -8.79 3.69
CA GLU A 449 5.34 -7.58 4.48
C GLU A 449 5.80 -7.77 5.94
N ILE A 450 5.58 -8.94 6.51
CA ILE A 450 6.02 -9.30 7.88
C ILE A 450 7.55 -9.48 7.93
N LEU A 451 8.13 -10.15 6.93
CA LEU A 451 9.58 -10.38 6.83
C LEU A 451 10.38 -9.08 6.67
N ASN A 452 9.79 -8.06 6.03
CA ASN A 452 10.41 -6.74 5.90
C ASN A 452 10.41 -5.94 7.22
N VAL A 453 9.54 -6.29 8.16
CA VAL A 453 9.45 -5.64 9.49
C VAL A 453 10.28 -6.38 10.52
N LEU A 454 10.32 -7.72 10.47
CA LEU A 454 10.98 -8.59 11.44
C LEU A 454 12.22 -9.24 10.81
N ASP A 455 13.35 -9.18 11.51
CA ASP A 455 14.49 -10.05 11.21
C ASP A 455 14.23 -11.44 11.79
N ILE A 456 13.40 -12.22 11.07
CA ILE A 456 12.94 -13.53 11.51
C ILE A 456 14.10 -14.51 11.69
N SER A 457 15.19 -14.35 10.93
CA SER A 457 16.38 -15.19 11.10
C SER A 457 16.97 -15.08 12.51
N ASN A 458 17.01 -13.87 13.06
CA ASN A 458 17.48 -13.63 14.43
C ASN A 458 16.44 -14.07 15.48
N ILE A 459 15.16 -13.90 15.19
CA ILE A 459 14.08 -14.31 16.09
C ILE A 459 14.09 -15.82 16.27
N VAL A 460 14.18 -16.57 15.18
CA VAL A 460 14.19 -18.04 15.18
C VAL A 460 15.39 -18.62 15.90
N VAL A 461 16.56 -17.99 15.75
CA VAL A 461 17.79 -18.43 16.43
C VAL A 461 17.74 -18.18 17.95
N ASN A 462 17.01 -17.15 18.37
CA ASN A 462 16.99 -16.69 19.76
C ASN A 462 15.77 -17.20 20.57
N THR A 463 14.78 -17.85 19.93
CA THR A 463 13.61 -18.37 20.66
C THR A 463 13.78 -19.83 21.03
N ASN A 464 13.35 -20.19 22.25
CA ASN A 464 13.16 -21.58 22.67
C ASN A 464 11.77 -22.12 22.26
N ALA A 465 11.07 -21.45 21.36
CA ALA A 465 9.75 -21.84 20.91
C ALA A 465 9.80 -23.18 20.17
N SER A 466 8.97 -24.12 20.61
CA SER A 466 8.93 -25.50 20.09
C SER A 466 7.67 -25.81 19.28
N THR A 467 6.65 -24.95 19.36
CA THR A 467 5.38 -25.13 18.66
C THR A 467 5.04 -23.92 17.78
N PRO A 468 4.28 -24.13 16.68
CA PRO A 468 3.81 -23.04 15.83
C PRO A 468 3.05 -21.93 16.60
N SER A 469 2.28 -22.31 17.62
CA SER A 469 1.55 -21.37 18.47
C SER A 469 2.47 -20.49 19.31
N GLU A 470 3.54 -21.05 19.87
CA GLU A 470 4.54 -20.28 20.64
C GLU A 470 5.29 -19.30 19.73
N ILE A 471 5.65 -19.73 18.51
CA ILE A 471 6.28 -18.86 17.52
C ILE A 471 5.35 -17.70 17.16
N LEU A 472 4.07 -17.97 16.94
CA LEU A 472 3.09 -16.93 16.62
C LEU A 472 2.94 -15.91 17.76
N HIS A 473 2.80 -16.39 19.02
CA HIS A 473 2.73 -15.50 20.18
C HIS A 473 3.99 -14.64 20.27
N TYR A 474 5.15 -15.24 20.09
CA TYR A 474 6.41 -14.51 20.09
C TYR A 474 6.48 -13.44 18.98
N LEU A 475 6.04 -13.75 17.76
CA LEU A 475 6.00 -12.79 16.67
C LEU A 475 5.00 -11.65 16.93
N ILE A 476 3.87 -11.95 17.57
CA ILE A 476 2.90 -10.94 18.00
C ILE A 476 3.50 -10.05 19.08
N ASP A 477 4.10 -10.64 20.10
CA ASP A 477 4.74 -9.92 21.20
C ASP A 477 5.90 -9.04 20.70
N GLU A 478 6.72 -9.52 19.76
CA GLU A 478 7.79 -8.73 19.13
C GLU A 478 7.22 -7.55 18.32
N LEU A 479 6.18 -7.76 17.53
CA LEU A 479 5.52 -6.67 16.79
C LEU A 479 4.84 -5.67 17.73
N GLU A 480 4.23 -6.14 18.82
CA GLU A 480 3.68 -5.26 19.87
C GLU A 480 4.78 -4.50 20.60
N ASN A 481 5.92 -5.13 20.87
CA ASN A 481 7.10 -4.48 21.43
C ASN A 481 7.72 -3.48 20.44
N MET A 482 7.70 -3.78 19.12
CA MET A 482 8.14 -2.83 18.08
C MET A 482 7.19 -1.65 17.93
N GLN A 483 5.88 -1.83 18.18
CA GLN A 483 4.94 -0.72 18.29
C GLN A 483 5.25 0.19 19.49
N SER A 484 5.87 -0.36 20.54
CA SER A 484 6.37 0.42 21.68
C SER A 484 7.70 1.14 21.38
N ASN A 485 8.37 0.83 20.28
CA ASN A 485 9.56 1.53 19.81
C ASN A 485 9.13 2.80 19.06
N ASP A 486 9.27 3.91 19.72
CA ASP A 486 8.71 5.20 19.41
C ASP A 486 9.24 5.84 18.12
N LEU A 487 10.23 5.25 17.43
CA LEU A 487 10.86 5.84 16.25
C LEU A 487 10.67 5.00 14.96
N TYR A 488 9.91 5.57 14.03
CA TYR A 488 9.78 5.07 12.67
C TYR A 488 10.74 5.78 11.72
N VAL A 489 11.34 5.07 10.78
CA VAL A 489 12.16 5.65 9.69
C VAL A 489 11.63 5.15 8.36
N GLY A 490 11.23 6.08 7.50
CA GLY A 490 10.68 5.68 6.20
C GLY A 490 10.59 6.83 5.21
N THR A 491 10.13 6.50 4.01
CA THR A 491 9.82 7.54 3.03
C THR A 491 8.49 8.22 3.38
N ILE A 492 8.32 9.48 2.93
CA ILE A 492 7.03 10.16 3.07
C ILE A 492 5.91 9.36 2.40
N HIS A 493 6.18 8.68 1.26
CA HIS A 493 5.20 7.80 0.61
C HIS A 493 4.75 6.65 1.51
N SER A 494 5.69 5.98 2.19
CA SER A 494 5.37 4.86 3.09
C SER A 494 4.62 5.29 4.34
N SER A 495 4.72 6.57 4.73
CA SER A 495 4.01 7.13 5.87
C SER A 495 2.57 7.55 5.57
N LYS A 496 2.13 7.48 4.31
CA LYS A 496 0.74 7.82 3.95
C LYS A 496 -0.24 6.92 4.70
N GLY A 497 -1.25 7.52 5.32
CA GLY A 497 -2.20 6.82 6.20
C GLY A 497 -1.74 6.72 7.67
N LEU A 498 -0.44 6.90 7.97
CA LEU A 498 0.08 6.89 9.34
C LEU A 498 0.10 8.28 9.97
N GLU A 499 0.30 8.34 11.29
CA GLU A 499 0.39 9.58 12.04
C GLU A 499 1.24 9.38 13.30
N TYR A 500 2.03 10.40 13.65
CA TYR A 500 3.01 10.34 14.74
C TYR A 500 2.91 11.58 15.61
N ASP A 501 3.25 11.45 16.88
CA ASP A 501 3.26 12.60 17.79
C ASP A 501 4.36 13.60 17.42
N THR A 502 5.51 13.08 17.00
CA THR A 502 6.66 13.86 16.52
C THR A 502 7.07 13.43 15.11
N VAL A 503 7.26 14.39 14.22
CA VAL A 503 7.78 14.13 12.85
C VAL A 503 8.98 15.00 12.55
N VAL A 504 10.01 14.40 11.99
CA VAL A 504 11.13 15.10 11.36
C VAL A 504 11.07 14.88 9.85
N LEU A 505 10.92 15.95 9.09
CA LEU A 505 11.04 15.94 7.64
C LEU A 505 12.48 16.31 7.25
N LEU A 506 13.19 15.36 6.67
CA LEU A 506 14.60 15.47 6.37
C LEU A 506 14.82 15.70 4.86
N GLY A 507 15.76 16.58 4.51
CA GLY A 507 16.23 16.78 3.14
C GLY A 507 15.34 17.65 2.25
N VAL A 508 14.44 18.46 2.81
CA VAL A 508 13.59 19.38 2.05
C VAL A 508 14.45 20.42 1.34
N ASN A 509 14.15 20.72 0.08
CA ASN A 509 14.95 21.51 -0.86
C ASN A 509 16.31 20.86 -1.22
N GLY A 510 16.48 19.57 -0.93
CA GLY A 510 17.63 18.78 -1.35
C GLY A 510 17.55 18.31 -2.81
N PRO A 511 18.61 17.68 -3.36
CA PRO A 511 18.61 17.20 -4.74
C PRO A 511 17.49 16.23 -5.07
N SER A 512 17.15 15.38 -4.10
CA SER A 512 16.10 14.38 -4.20
C SER A 512 14.70 14.93 -3.93
N PHE A 513 14.59 16.11 -3.26
CA PHE A 513 13.33 16.67 -2.80
C PHE A 513 13.25 18.18 -3.05
N GLN A 514 13.16 18.56 -4.31
CA GLN A 514 12.98 19.94 -4.74
C GLN A 514 11.49 20.23 -4.90
N LEU A 515 10.96 21.26 -4.24
CA LEU A 515 9.55 21.63 -4.29
C LEU A 515 9.18 22.35 -5.61
N ASN A 516 9.57 21.78 -6.74
CA ASN A 516 9.42 22.36 -8.08
C ASN A 516 8.24 21.77 -8.86
N SER A 517 7.64 20.68 -8.37
CA SER A 517 6.50 20.02 -9.00
C SER A 517 5.28 19.99 -8.07
N GLU A 518 4.08 19.86 -8.64
CA GLU A 518 2.86 19.64 -7.85
C GLU A 518 2.99 18.37 -6.97
N GLU A 519 3.59 17.30 -7.50
CA GLU A 519 3.77 16.05 -6.77
C GLU A 519 4.70 16.23 -5.55
N ASP A 520 5.81 16.96 -5.68
CA ASP A 520 6.72 17.21 -4.57
C ASP A 520 6.09 18.15 -3.51
N ASN A 521 5.30 19.14 -3.93
CA ASN A 521 4.55 19.98 -3.01
C ASN A 521 3.48 19.18 -2.26
N ASN A 522 2.76 18.28 -2.93
CA ASN A 522 1.81 17.37 -2.31
C ASN A 522 2.52 16.42 -1.34
N LEU A 523 3.68 15.89 -1.73
CA LEU A 523 4.47 15.03 -0.87
C LEU A 523 4.93 15.77 0.40
N TYR A 524 5.35 17.02 0.26
CA TYR A 524 5.70 17.86 1.39
C TYR A 524 4.50 18.09 2.32
N TYR A 525 3.33 18.42 1.76
CA TYR A 525 2.10 18.55 2.52
C TYR A 525 1.72 17.24 3.25
N VAL A 526 1.85 16.10 2.58
CA VAL A 526 1.62 14.79 3.22
C VAL A 526 2.56 14.58 4.39
N GLY A 527 3.86 14.88 4.23
CA GLY A 527 4.84 14.75 5.30
C GLY A 527 4.52 15.60 6.52
N ILE A 528 4.22 16.90 6.32
CA ILE A 528 3.81 17.85 7.38
C ILE A 528 2.59 17.29 8.14
N THR A 529 1.59 16.83 7.43
CA THR A 529 0.30 16.39 8.01
C THR A 529 0.36 15.01 8.68
N ARG A 530 1.54 14.37 8.74
CA ARG A 530 1.76 13.18 9.58
C ARG A 530 1.95 13.51 11.05
N ALA A 531 2.37 14.75 11.36
CA ALA A 531 2.64 15.20 12.73
C ALA A 531 1.34 15.55 13.47
N LYS A 532 1.25 15.11 14.75
CA LYS A 532 0.19 15.49 15.67
C LYS A 532 0.58 16.71 16.48
N THR A 533 1.74 16.69 17.12
CA THR A 533 2.15 17.66 18.14
C THR A 533 3.43 18.41 17.79
N HIS A 534 4.46 17.69 17.34
CA HIS A 534 5.78 18.27 17.07
C HIS A 534 6.21 18.04 15.62
N LEU A 535 6.71 19.07 14.97
CA LEU A 535 7.23 19.01 13.61
C LEU A 535 8.55 19.76 13.51
N LEU A 536 9.60 19.05 13.08
CA LEU A 536 10.87 19.64 12.66
C LEU A 536 11.03 19.45 11.14
N VAL A 537 11.30 20.53 10.44
CA VAL A 537 11.63 20.52 9.02
C VAL A 537 13.10 20.88 8.85
N ILE A 538 13.90 19.94 8.39
CA ILE A 538 15.31 20.15 8.06
C ILE A 538 15.46 20.37 6.57
N LYS A 539 15.84 21.60 6.21
CA LYS A 539 16.04 22.04 4.82
C LYS A 539 17.51 22.02 4.46
N ASN A 540 17.81 21.63 3.22
CA ASN A 540 19.13 21.78 2.64
C ASN A 540 19.20 23.11 1.87
N ARG A 541 20.24 23.89 2.13
CA ARG A 541 20.55 25.09 1.37
C ARG A 541 21.62 24.74 0.35
N TYR A 542 21.28 24.84 -0.95
CA TYR A 542 22.27 24.83 -2.02
C TYR A 542 22.69 26.27 -2.27
N VAL A 543 23.99 26.52 -2.25
CA VAL A 543 24.59 27.78 -2.65
C VAL A 543 24.99 27.69 -4.13
#